data_012f07d22255a03db19c14984cf60fe7
#
_entry.id   012f07d22255a03db19c14984cf60fe7
#
_cell.length_a   1.000
_cell.length_b   1.000
_cell.length_c   1.000
_cell.angle_alpha   90.00
_cell.angle_beta   90.00
_cell.angle_gamma   90.00
#
_symmetry.space_group_name_H-M   'P 1'
#
loop_
_entity.id
_entity.type
_entity.pdbx_description
1 polymer ?
#
loop_
_entity_poly.entity_id
_entity_poly.type
_entity_poly.pdbx_seq_one_letter_code
_entity_poly.pdbx_strand_id
1 'polypeptide(L)'
;MIKELIIRDFFSFKGEHTIELNQGVNILVGVNGSGKTSFLTAITMLYEGIAGGGLSALFRQWGSYNAIVNACGEEKPDCFSVTFVFDADVLRSVVPASPFKKDVYYKITVFPIGDGTNYSLCETLYSDDSRGKKKTFCYLEYRNG
;
A
#
# COMPACT_ATOMS: atom_id res chain seq x y z
N MET A 1 -14.50 3.48 -0.29
CA MET A 1 -13.83 3.59 1.03
C MET A 1 -12.77 2.51 1.14
N ILE A 2 -11.68 2.77 1.83
CA ILE A 2 -10.66 1.74 2.12
C ILE A 2 -11.27 0.77 3.13
N LYS A 3 -11.29 -0.51 2.80
CA LYS A 3 -11.81 -1.61 3.62
C LYS A 3 -10.69 -2.28 4.41
N GLU A 4 -9.54 -2.43 3.76
CA GLU A 4 -8.38 -3.09 4.35
C GLU A 4 -7.11 -2.37 3.92
N LEU A 5 -6.09 -2.44 4.76
CA LEU A 5 -4.73 -2.03 4.46
C LEU A 5 -3.80 -3.23 4.67
N ILE A 6 -3.10 -3.65 3.62
CA ILE A 6 -2.12 -4.73 3.70
C ILE A 6 -0.74 -4.09 3.63
N ILE A 7 0.05 -4.26 4.67
CA ILE A 7 1.39 -3.66 4.82
C ILE A 7 2.41 -4.78 4.92
N ARG A 8 3.48 -4.69 4.13
CA ARG A 8 4.58 -5.66 4.17
C ARG A 8 5.92 -4.96 4.27
N ASP A 9 6.70 -5.32 5.29
CA ASP A 9 8.09 -4.91 5.52
C ASP A 9 8.32 -3.38 5.47
N PHE A 10 7.37 -2.62 6.02
CA PHE A 10 7.31 -1.17 5.95
C PHE A 10 7.46 -0.54 7.35
N PHE A 11 8.48 0.26 7.56
CA PHE A 11 8.84 0.87 8.84
C PHE A 11 8.81 -0.13 10.01
N SER A 12 7.84 -0.01 10.94
CA SER A 12 7.73 -0.90 12.10
C SER A 12 7.07 -2.24 11.80
N PHE A 13 6.51 -2.43 10.60
CA PHE A 13 5.86 -3.68 10.21
C PHE A 13 6.86 -4.65 9.59
N LYS A 14 7.10 -5.78 10.25
CA LYS A 14 7.91 -6.89 9.75
C LYS A 14 7.02 -7.98 9.18
N GLY A 15 7.28 -8.41 7.94
CA GLY A 15 6.41 -9.35 7.25
C GLY A 15 5.09 -8.69 6.80
N GLU A 16 4.11 -9.50 6.47
CA GLU A 16 2.82 -9.03 5.96
C GLU A 16 1.78 -8.95 7.08
N HIS A 17 1.10 -7.81 7.14
CA HIS A 17 0.02 -7.52 8.09
C HIS A 17 -1.20 -7.00 7.35
N THR A 18 -2.35 -7.61 7.60
CA THR A 18 -3.65 -7.14 7.10
C THR A 18 -4.41 -6.45 8.22
N ILE A 19 -4.83 -5.22 7.98
CA ILE A 19 -5.54 -4.39 8.94
C ILE A 19 -6.91 -4.03 8.34
N GLU A 20 -7.96 -4.57 8.91
CA GLU A 20 -9.34 -4.26 8.52
C GLU A 20 -9.74 -2.88 9.05
N LEU A 21 -10.47 -2.12 8.24
CA LEU A 21 -10.96 -0.79 8.57
C LEU A 21 -12.48 -0.76 8.57
N ASN A 22 -13.05 -0.18 9.61
CA ASN A 22 -14.48 0.04 9.72
C ASN A 22 -14.93 1.27 8.89
N GLN A 23 -16.20 1.29 8.52
CA GLN A 23 -16.80 2.40 7.77
C GLN A 23 -16.97 3.69 8.59
N GLY A 24 -16.64 3.70 9.81
CA GLY A 24 -16.76 4.88 10.68
C GLY A 24 -15.40 5.30 11.22
N VAL A 25 -15.38 5.50 12.52
CA VAL A 25 -14.18 5.87 13.25
C VAL A 25 -13.34 4.62 13.53
N ASN A 26 -12.06 4.69 13.20
CA ASN A 26 -11.07 3.68 13.55
C ASN A 26 -10.12 4.29 14.60
N ILE A 27 -9.99 3.63 15.74
CA ILE A 27 -9.15 4.11 16.84
C ILE A 27 -7.92 3.21 16.95
N LEU A 28 -6.74 3.81 16.82
CA LEU A 28 -5.45 3.13 16.98
C LEU A 28 -4.97 3.26 18.43
N VAL A 29 -4.89 2.14 19.12
CA VAL A 29 -4.40 2.08 20.50
C VAL A 29 -3.19 1.14 20.57
N GLY A 30 -2.19 1.51 21.33
CA GLY A 30 -0.99 0.68 21.54
C GLY A 30 0.14 1.46 22.17
N VAL A 31 1.12 0.72 22.68
CA VAL A 31 2.35 1.28 23.26
C VAL A 31 3.18 2.04 22.22
N ASN A 32 4.13 2.85 22.68
CA ASN A 32 5.07 3.50 21.77
C ASN A 32 5.88 2.44 21.00
N GLY A 33 6.07 2.66 19.70
CA GLY A 33 6.75 1.69 18.84
C GLY A 33 5.84 0.58 18.26
N SER A 34 4.54 0.53 18.61
CA SER A 34 3.62 -0.51 18.12
C SER A 34 3.19 -0.36 16.65
N GLY A 35 3.76 0.57 15.90
CA GLY A 35 3.44 0.74 14.48
C GLY A 35 2.32 1.74 14.14
N LYS A 36 1.75 2.45 15.14
CA LYS A 36 0.67 3.44 14.91
C LYS A 36 1.08 4.51 13.89
N THR A 37 2.27 5.09 14.07
CA THR A 37 2.80 6.09 13.14
C THR A 37 3.05 5.48 11.77
N SER A 38 3.60 4.28 11.69
CA SER A 38 3.84 3.58 10.41
C SER A 38 2.54 3.29 9.66
N PHE A 39 1.46 2.95 10.39
CA PHE A 39 0.13 2.80 9.81
C PHE A 39 -0.40 4.13 9.24
N LEU A 40 -0.31 5.22 9.99
CA LEU A 40 -0.72 6.54 9.52
C LEU A 40 0.13 7.00 8.33
N THR A 41 1.43 6.72 8.35
CA THR A 41 2.35 6.98 7.24
C THR A 41 1.93 6.22 5.97
N ALA A 42 1.49 4.96 6.10
CA ALA A 42 0.97 4.19 4.97
C ALA A 42 -0.30 4.83 4.39
N ILE A 43 -1.23 5.32 5.21
CA ILE A 43 -2.42 6.06 4.74
C ILE A 43 -2.03 7.39 4.08
N THR A 44 -1.08 8.12 4.64
CA THR A 44 -0.55 9.35 4.07
C THR A 44 0.04 9.11 2.67
N MET A 45 0.65 7.95 2.45
CA MET A 45 1.19 7.53 1.15
C MET A 45 0.13 7.54 0.04
N LEU A 46 -1.10 7.11 0.33
CA LEU A 46 -2.19 7.20 -0.64
C LEU A 46 -2.59 8.66 -0.93
N TYR A 47 -2.78 9.45 0.11
CA TYR A 47 -3.21 10.84 -0.02
C TYR A 47 -2.17 11.70 -0.73
N GLU A 48 -0.95 11.72 -0.22
CA GLU A 48 0.16 12.52 -0.76
C GLU A 48 0.60 12.03 -2.14
N GLY A 49 0.55 10.72 -2.37
CA GLY A 49 0.87 10.11 -3.66
C GLY A 49 -0.08 10.54 -4.77
N ILE A 50 -1.36 10.75 -4.44
CA ILE A 50 -2.38 11.16 -5.41
C ILE A 50 -2.49 12.69 -5.50
N ALA A 51 -2.53 13.39 -4.36
CA ALA A 51 -2.84 14.82 -4.29
C ALA A 51 -1.59 15.72 -4.12
N GLY A 52 -0.52 15.19 -3.55
CA GLY A 52 0.62 15.97 -3.04
C GLY A 52 1.85 16.07 -3.96
N GLY A 53 1.75 15.73 -5.24
CA GLY A 53 2.88 15.80 -6.17
C GLY A 53 3.54 14.48 -6.50
N GLY A 54 2.92 13.38 -6.09
CA GLY A 54 3.28 12.02 -6.46
C GLY A 54 4.18 11.31 -5.45
N LEU A 55 4.16 9.98 -5.53
CA LEU A 55 4.91 9.09 -4.64
C LEU A 55 6.41 9.36 -4.63
N SER A 56 6.99 9.74 -5.76
CA SER A 56 8.43 10.07 -5.85
C SER A 56 8.83 11.27 -5.01
N ALA A 57 7.94 12.26 -4.85
CA ALA A 57 8.17 13.41 -3.99
C ALA A 57 8.13 13.01 -2.51
N LEU A 58 7.16 12.18 -2.15
CA LEU A 58 6.99 11.66 -0.80
C LEU A 58 8.19 10.79 -0.37
N PHE A 59 8.61 9.85 -1.21
CA PHE A 59 9.76 8.99 -0.92
C PHE A 59 11.07 9.77 -0.78
N ARG A 60 11.25 10.84 -1.52
CA ARG A 60 12.41 11.75 -1.32
C ARG A 60 12.44 12.38 0.07
N GLN A 61 11.28 12.65 0.67
CA GLN A 61 11.21 13.17 2.05
C GLN A 61 11.53 12.08 3.08
N TRP A 62 11.15 10.84 2.83
CA TRP A 62 11.39 9.74 3.76
C TRP A 62 12.81 9.18 3.69
N GLY A 63 13.53 9.49 2.62
CA GLY A 63 14.92 9.10 2.42
C GLY A 63 15.08 7.90 1.47
N SER A 64 16.09 7.09 1.74
CA SER A 64 16.41 5.91 0.92
C SER A 64 15.46 4.74 1.20
N TYR A 65 15.49 3.71 0.34
CA TYR A 65 14.82 2.44 0.59
C TYR A 65 15.18 1.88 1.99
N ASN A 66 16.47 1.94 2.34
CA ASN A 66 16.97 1.46 3.62
C ASN A 66 16.41 2.18 4.85
N ALA A 67 15.92 3.42 4.70
CA ALA A 67 15.29 4.17 5.79
C ALA A 67 13.81 3.80 5.99
N ILE A 68 13.17 3.19 4.99
CA ILE A 68 11.73 2.91 4.95
C ILE A 68 11.44 1.43 5.21
N VAL A 69 12.26 0.54 4.63
CA VAL A 69 12.07 -0.91 4.79
C VAL A 69 12.28 -1.33 6.23
N ASN A 70 11.48 -2.29 6.70
CA ASN A 70 11.73 -2.92 7.99
C ASN A 70 12.99 -3.80 7.92
N ALA A 71 14.06 -3.36 8.56
CA ALA A 71 15.35 -4.04 8.56
C ALA A 71 15.59 -4.88 9.83
N CYS A 72 14.54 -5.24 10.58
CA CYS A 72 14.64 -6.08 11.76
C CYS A 72 14.83 -7.55 11.37
N GLY A 73 16.07 -7.98 11.15
CA GLY A 73 16.45 -9.34 10.82
C GLY A 73 17.85 -9.43 10.23
N GLU A 74 18.31 -10.66 9.98
CA GLU A 74 19.62 -10.92 9.37
C GLU A 74 19.65 -10.57 7.88
N GLU A 75 18.52 -10.68 7.21
CA GLU A 75 18.37 -10.36 5.79
C GLU A 75 17.43 -9.18 5.59
N LYS A 76 17.81 -8.25 4.71
CA LYS A 76 16.94 -7.16 4.29
C LYS A 76 15.90 -7.69 3.31
N PRO A 77 14.61 -7.29 3.43
CA PRO A 77 13.61 -7.66 2.45
C PRO A 77 13.95 -7.15 1.05
N ASP A 78 13.61 -7.95 0.02
CA ASP A 78 13.80 -7.58 -1.39
C ASP A 78 12.85 -6.47 -1.86
N CYS A 79 11.77 -6.25 -1.12
CA CYS A 79 10.83 -5.15 -1.36
C CYS A 79 10.01 -4.89 -0.10
N PHE A 80 9.44 -3.69 -0.02
CA PHE A 80 8.29 -3.46 0.84
C PHE A 80 7.05 -3.11 0.01
N SER A 81 5.88 -3.31 0.56
CA SER A 81 4.65 -2.94 -0.14
C SER A 81 3.54 -2.47 0.78
N VAL A 82 2.70 -1.60 0.22
CA VAL A 82 1.44 -1.16 0.84
C VAL A 82 0.32 -1.38 -0.18
N THR A 83 -0.73 -2.08 0.25
CA THR A 83 -1.90 -2.34 -0.59
C THR A 83 -3.13 -1.76 0.08
N PHE A 84 -3.87 -0.94 -0.65
CA PHE A 84 -5.16 -0.38 -0.26
C PHE A 84 -6.25 -1.20 -0.91
N VAL A 85 -7.17 -1.74 -0.10
CA VAL A 85 -8.31 -2.51 -0.58
C VAL A 85 -9.56 -1.64 -0.51
N PHE A 86 -10.17 -1.40 -1.65
CA PHE A 86 -11.38 -0.59 -1.78
C PHE A 86 -12.59 -1.49 -1.94
N ASP A 87 -13.62 -1.23 -1.14
CA ASP A 87 -14.89 -1.93 -1.23
C ASP A 87 -15.61 -1.62 -2.54
N ALA A 88 -15.97 -2.66 -3.29
CA ALA A 88 -16.62 -2.53 -4.58
C ALA A 88 -18.00 -1.89 -4.52
N ASP A 89 -18.79 -2.16 -3.46
CA ASP A 89 -20.14 -1.62 -3.31
C ASP A 89 -20.08 -0.11 -3.03
N VAL A 90 -19.14 0.30 -2.18
CA VAL A 90 -18.90 1.72 -1.92
C VAL A 90 -18.37 2.43 -3.16
N LEU A 91 -17.45 1.80 -3.93
CA LEU A 91 -16.99 2.39 -5.19
C LEU A 91 -18.13 2.60 -6.17
N ARG A 92 -19.05 1.63 -6.31
CA ARG A 92 -20.22 1.77 -7.18
C ARG A 92 -21.21 2.82 -6.71
N SER A 93 -21.35 3.02 -5.41
CA SER A 93 -22.22 4.08 -4.87
C SER A 93 -21.73 5.49 -5.19
N VAL A 94 -20.40 5.68 -5.25
CA VAL A 94 -19.77 6.98 -5.54
C VAL A 94 -19.57 7.16 -7.05
N VAL A 95 -19.24 6.09 -7.76
CA VAL A 95 -19.02 6.08 -9.22
C VAL A 95 -19.94 5.05 -9.84
N PRO A 96 -21.21 5.38 -10.16
CA PRO A 96 -22.20 4.43 -10.66
C PRO A 96 -21.78 3.69 -11.95
N ALA A 97 -20.96 4.32 -12.77
CA ALA A 97 -20.38 3.72 -13.99
C ALA A 97 -19.12 2.88 -13.72
N SER A 98 -18.78 2.61 -12.46
CA SER A 98 -17.59 1.84 -12.10
C SER A 98 -17.65 0.43 -12.72
N PRO A 99 -16.62 0.01 -13.44
CA PRO A 99 -16.54 -1.33 -14.03
C PRO A 99 -16.28 -2.42 -12.97
N PHE A 100 -15.94 -2.02 -11.75
CA PHE A 100 -15.53 -2.94 -10.70
C PHE A 100 -16.71 -3.69 -10.09
N LYS A 101 -16.69 -5.01 -10.18
CA LYS A 101 -17.70 -5.90 -9.61
C LYS A 101 -17.27 -6.50 -8.27
N LYS A 102 -15.98 -6.44 -7.97
CA LYS A 102 -15.34 -6.93 -6.75
C LYS A 102 -14.41 -5.88 -6.18
N ASP A 103 -13.93 -6.14 -4.97
CA ASP A 103 -12.97 -5.26 -4.29
C ASP A 103 -11.78 -4.97 -5.19
N VAL A 104 -11.30 -3.73 -5.11
CA VAL A 104 -10.21 -3.21 -5.92
C VAL A 104 -9.00 -3.02 -5.03
N TYR A 105 -7.89 -3.53 -5.48
CA TYR A 105 -6.60 -3.48 -4.81
C TYR A 105 -5.71 -2.48 -5.54
N TYR A 106 -5.26 -1.46 -4.84
CA TYR A 106 -4.19 -0.58 -5.30
C TYR A 106 -2.95 -0.89 -4.50
N LYS A 107 -1.96 -1.50 -5.14
CA LYS A 107 -0.71 -1.94 -4.53
C LYS A 107 0.44 -1.08 -5.01
N ILE A 108 1.20 -0.56 -4.06
CA ILE A 108 2.47 0.11 -4.27
C ILE A 108 3.57 -0.84 -3.76
N THR A 109 4.50 -1.20 -4.62
CA THR A 109 5.66 -2.03 -4.27
C THR A 109 6.93 -1.26 -4.56
N VAL A 110 7.85 -1.24 -3.62
CA VAL A 110 9.11 -0.51 -3.72
C VAL A 110 10.26 -1.48 -3.58
N PHE A 111 11.17 -1.44 -4.53
CA PHE A 111 12.36 -2.30 -4.60
C PHE A 111 13.61 -1.47 -4.41
N PRO A 112 14.65 -1.99 -3.76
CA PRO A 112 15.95 -1.34 -3.70
C PRO A 112 16.63 -1.35 -5.07
N ILE A 113 17.39 -0.30 -5.35
CA ILE A 113 18.34 -0.27 -6.46
C ILE A 113 19.75 -0.23 -5.88
N GLY A 114 20.60 -1.18 -6.30
CA GLY A 114 21.96 -1.29 -5.81
C GLY A 114 22.02 -1.58 -4.31
N ASP A 115 22.66 -0.70 -3.55
CA ASP A 115 22.84 -0.81 -2.11
C ASP A 115 21.59 -0.36 -1.28
N GLY A 116 20.51 0.01 -1.97
CA GLY A 116 19.27 0.51 -1.33
C GLY A 116 19.31 2.00 -0.98
N THR A 117 20.26 2.76 -1.49
CA THR A 117 20.21 4.24 -1.43
C THR A 117 19.16 4.79 -2.37
N ASN A 118 18.91 4.10 -3.47
CA ASN A 118 17.84 4.39 -4.43
C ASN A 118 16.79 3.29 -4.44
N TYR A 119 15.69 3.54 -5.14
CA TYR A 119 14.56 2.62 -5.24
C TYR A 119 13.91 2.67 -6.62
N SER A 120 13.23 1.60 -6.99
CA SER A 120 12.25 1.57 -8.07
C SER A 120 10.85 1.36 -7.51
N LEU A 121 9.86 1.90 -8.21
CA LEU A 121 8.46 1.91 -7.81
C LEU A 121 7.63 1.11 -8.82
N CYS A 122 6.77 0.23 -8.31
CA CYS A 122 5.76 -0.46 -9.09
C CYS A 122 4.38 -0.17 -8.49
N GLU A 123 3.49 0.39 -9.28
CA GLU A 123 2.09 0.62 -8.91
C GLU A 123 1.20 -0.34 -9.70
N THR A 124 0.31 -1.03 -9.01
CA THR A 124 -0.60 -2.00 -9.62
C THR A 124 -2.02 -1.79 -9.11
N LEU A 125 -2.96 -1.63 -10.03
CA LEU A 125 -4.39 -1.61 -9.74
C LEU A 125 -5.03 -2.89 -10.29
N TYR A 126 -5.65 -3.68 -9.44
CA TYR A 126 -6.23 -4.96 -9.84
C TYR A 126 -7.48 -5.32 -9.04
N SER A 127 -8.24 -6.29 -9.52
CA SER A 127 -9.34 -6.90 -8.78
C SER A 127 -9.40 -8.40 -9.07
N ASP A 128 -10.07 -9.16 -8.18
CA ASP A 128 -10.27 -10.59 -8.38
C ASP A 128 -11.32 -10.88 -9.45
N ASP A 129 -11.17 -12.01 -10.16
CA ASP A 129 -12.16 -12.45 -11.14
C ASP A 129 -13.49 -12.80 -10.46
N SER A 130 -14.59 -12.34 -11.05
CA SER A 130 -15.96 -12.61 -10.61
C SER A 130 -16.36 -14.09 -10.69
N ARG A 131 -15.55 -14.97 -11.29
CA ARG A 131 -15.87 -16.38 -11.55
C ARG A 131 -15.25 -17.39 -10.58
N GLY A 132 -14.65 -16.90 -9.47
CA GLY A 132 -14.03 -17.77 -8.47
C GLY A 132 -12.73 -18.47 -8.91
N LYS A 133 -12.28 -18.24 -10.15
CA LYS A 133 -10.94 -18.61 -10.59
C LYS A 133 -10.00 -17.49 -10.19
N LYS A 134 -8.88 -17.81 -9.55
CA LYS A 134 -7.82 -16.85 -9.16
C LYS A 134 -7.18 -16.18 -10.40
N LYS A 135 -7.95 -15.45 -11.17
CA LYS A 135 -7.44 -14.56 -12.22
C LYS A 135 -7.59 -13.15 -11.71
N THR A 136 -6.48 -12.57 -11.36
CA THR A 136 -6.35 -11.15 -11.04
C THR A 136 -6.42 -10.36 -12.35
N PHE A 137 -7.35 -9.43 -12.46
CA PHE A 137 -7.36 -8.46 -13.57
C PHE A 137 -6.50 -7.28 -13.17
N CYS A 138 -5.40 -7.08 -13.86
CA CYS A 138 -4.57 -5.88 -13.74
C CYS A 138 -5.17 -4.79 -14.64
N TYR A 139 -5.55 -3.67 -14.04
CA TYR A 139 -6.08 -2.49 -14.76
C TYR A 139 -4.98 -1.47 -15.04
N LEU A 140 -3.99 -1.39 -14.19
CA LEU A 140 -2.86 -0.49 -14.31
C LEU A 140 -1.63 -1.16 -13.71
N GLU A 141 -0.54 -1.15 -14.43
CA GLU A 141 0.78 -1.44 -13.90
C GLU A 141 1.73 -0.34 -14.38
N TYR A 142 2.33 0.36 -13.44
CA TYR A 142 3.34 1.38 -13.71
C TYR A 142 4.62 1.04 -12.96
N ARG A 143 5.74 1.12 -13.65
CA ARG A 143 7.09 0.91 -13.08
C ARG A 143 7.95 2.13 -13.39
N ASN A 144 8.60 2.64 -12.37
CA ASN A 144 9.60 3.69 -12.47
C ASN A 144 10.91 3.15 -11.84
N GLY A 145 11.95 3.07 -12.62
CA GLY A 145 13.24 2.57 -12.18
C GLY A 145 14.30 2.71 -13.25
#